data_53cc3fb072fb1865ec32801475509879
#
_entry.id   53cc3fb072fb1865ec32801475509879
#
_cell.length_a   1.000
_cell.length_b   1.000
_cell.length_c   1.000
_cell.angle_alpha   90.00
_cell.angle_beta   90.00
_cell.angle_gamma   90.00
#
_symmetry.space_group_name_H-M   'P 1'
#
loop_
_entity.id
_entity.type
_entity.pdbx_description
1 polymer ?
#
loop_
_entity_poly.entity_id
_entity_poly.type
_entity_poly.pdbx_seq_one_letter_code
_entity_poly.pdbx_strand_id
1 'polypeptide(L)'
;MTDARQRAAEAQTLIADLLKATIKAGAEAADAVYHESRSLSAGVRMGQPEDVESSESRDLGLRVLMGQRQACVSTTDFSPAALHELVERAISMAKAAPEDKFTGLPDPSQLATEAVDLDLFDGVELEMPQLLERAKAAEAAALAVLGVTNSEGGGAGRSFGVVAYANSIGFSGAGWSGSHTVSATAIAGKDTAMERDWDYEAKTHFSDLPSPEEIGRKAGERAVRRLNPRKLESAAMPIVFDPRVATSLVGHFASAINGAAVARGTSFLKDRLGQQVFAAGIRIIDDPLRKRGFRSRWFDMEGVRRQTRDLVEDGRLTTWLLDCATARQLGRASTGHAARGTASPPSPAPTNVYLAPGQKTPRELMADIKHGLYVTELIGMGVNGVTGDYSRGAAGFLIVDGEIAEPVSEITIAGNLKDMFLHLTPANDLEFRFGTDAPTVRIDGMTVAGR
;
A
#
# COMPACT_ATOMS: atom_id res chain seq x y z
N MET A 1 7.72 23.05 8.60
CA MET A 1 7.49 23.33 7.16
C MET A 1 8.67 23.96 6.45
N THR A 2 9.35 24.95 7.01
CA THR A 2 10.53 25.58 6.40
C THR A 2 11.66 24.59 6.13
N ASP A 3 11.99 23.71 7.09
CA ASP A 3 13.01 22.68 6.95
C ASP A 3 12.69 21.62 5.86
N ALA A 4 11.44 21.14 5.78
CA ALA A 4 11.04 20.16 4.77
C ALA A 4 11.16 20.71 3.33
N ARG A 5 10.74 21.96 3.12
CA ARG A 5 10.84 22.65 1.83
C ARG A 5 12.30 22.91 1.44
N GLN A 6 13.13 23.29 2.41
CA GLN A 6 14.56 23.49 2.17
C GLN A 6 15.24 22.18 1.78
N ARG A 7 15.00 21.08 2.50
CA ARG A 7 15.53 19.73 2.18
C ARG A 7 15.13 19.26 0.78
N ALA A 8 13.87 19.49 0.41
CA ALA A 8 13.40 19.17 -0.93
C ALA A 8 14.14 19.97 -2.02
N ALA A 9 14.40 21.26 -1.78
CA ALA A 9 15.15 22.11 -2.71
C ALA A 9 16.63 21.69 -2.80
N GLU A 10 17.27 21.35 -1.68
CA GLU A 10 18.63 20.81 -1.65
C GLU A 10 18.74 19.50 -2.42
N ALA A 11 17.79 18.58 -2.23
CA ALA A 11 17.72 17.33 -2.99
C ALA A 11 17.56 17.57 -4.50
N GLN A 12 16.68 18.50 -4.90
CA GLN A 12 16.52 18.86 -6.32
C GLN A 12 17.82 19.43 -6.92
N THR A 13 18.53 20.27 -6.19
CA THR A 13 19.82 20.82 -6.63
C THR A 13 20.85 19.71 -6.81
N LEU A 14 20.99 18.81 -5.85
CA LEU A 14 21.91 17.68 -5.89
C LEU A 14 21.67 16.80 -7.12
N ILE A 15 20.42 16.37 -7.36
CA ILE A 15 20.10 15.51 -8.51
C ILE A 15 20.24 16.24 -9.86
N ALA A 16 19.95 17.55 -9.91
CA ALA A 16 20.13 18.34 -11.12
C ALA A 16 21.61 18.47 -11.51
N ASP A 17 22.50 18.68 -10.54
CA ASP A 17 23.95 18.76 -10.78
C ASP A 17 24.52 17.39 -11.16
N LEU A 18 24.05 16.30 -10.53
CA LEU A 18 24.42 14.94 -10.93
C LEU A 18 24.02 14.64 -12.38
N LEU A 19 22.81 15.01 -12.80
CA LEU A 19 22.35 14.81 -14.17
C LEU A 19 23.18 15.60 -15.18
N LYS A 20 23.52 16.86 -14.89
CA LYS A 20 24.41 17.65 -15.75
C LYS A 20 25.79 16.98 -15.91
N ALA A 21 26.36 16.49 -14.80
CA ALA A 21 27.63 15.75 -14.80
C ALA A 21 27.53 14.47 -15.64
N THR A 22 26.42 13.73 -15.49
CA THR A 22 26.16 12.47 -16.19
C THR A 22 26.06 12.66 -17.70
N ILE A 23 25.32 13.67 -18.17
CA ILE A 23 25.23 14.01 -19.61
C ILE A 23 26.59 14.49 -20.15
N LYS A 24 27.32 15.35 -19.40
CA LYS A 24 28.67 15.79 -19.77
C LYS A 24 29.67 14.64 -19.88
N ALA A 25 29.51 13.58 -19.07
CA ALA A 25 30.32 12.37 -19.11
C ALA A 25 29.98 11.43 -20.28
N GLY A 26 28.96 11.76 -21.10
CA GLY A 26 28.62 11.07 -22.33
C GLY A 26 27.42 10.13 -22.25
N ALA A 27 26.58 10.22 -21.22
CA ALA A 27 25.27 9.55 -21.23
C ALA A 27 24.34 10.23 -22.24
N GLU A 28 23.58 9.43 -23.00
CA GLU A 28 22.60 9.96 -23.97
C GLU A 28 21.36 10.51 -23.28
N ALA A 29 20.90 9.83 -22.23
CA ALA A 29 19.84 10.31 -21.36
C ALA A 29 20.03 9.74 -19.95
N ALA A 30 19.45 10.41 -18.96
CA ALA A 30 19.53 9.98 -17.57
C ALA A 30 18.34 10.49 -16.76
N ASP A 31 18.07 9.82 -15.66
CA ASP A 31 17.26 10.33 -14.57
C ASP A 31 17.87 9.99 -13.20
N ALA A 32 17.49 10.77 -12.20
CA ALA A 32 17.96 10.60 -10.84
C ALA A 32 16.81 10.70 -9.84
N VAL A 33 16.90 9.91 -8.78
CA VAL A 33 15.96 9.91 -7.66
C VAL A 33 16.72 10.05 -6.35
N TYR A 34 16.21 10.89 -5.46
CA TYR A 34 16.70 11.05 -4.10
C TYR A 34 15.59 10.65 -3.13
N HIS A 35 15.94 9.85 -2.14
CA HIS A 35 15.10 9.50 -1.02
C HIS A 35 15.78 9.88 0.30
N GLU A 36 15.08 10.57 1.17
CA GLU A 36 15.43 10.76 2.57
C GLU A 36 14.29 10.24 3.43
N SER A 37 14.62 9.53 4.49
CA SER A 37 13.66 9.04 5.48
C SER A 37 14.22 9.22 6.87
N ARG A 38 13.37 9.65 7.79
CA ARG A 38 13.63 9.71 9.24
C ARG A 38 12.45 9.10 9.96
N SER A 39 12.70 8.24 10.89
CA SER A 39 11.66 7.65 11.73
C SER A 39 12.11 7.58 13.18
N LEU A 40 11.14 7.71 14.06
CA LEU A 40 11.27 7.53 15.49
C LEU A 40 10.11 6.69 15.97
N SER A 41 10.36 5.57 16.63
CA SER A 41 9.33 4.69 17.15
C SER A 41 9.66 4.18 18.54
N ALA A 42 8.60 3.94 19.31
CA ALA A 42 8.66 3.37 20.65
C ALA A 42 7.68 2.20 20.75
N GLY A 43 8.16 1.08 21.24
CA GLY A 43 7.40 -0.09 21.64
C GLY A 43 7.44 -0.29 23.14
N VAL A 44 6.33 -0.69 23.70
CA VAL A 44 6.16 -0.96 25.12
C VAL A 44 5.52 -2.31 25.30
N ARG A 45 6.00 -3.12 26.22
CA ARG A 45 5.38 -4.38 26.61
C ARG A 45 5.29 -4.52 28.11
N MET A 46 4.12 -4.88 28.60
CA MET A 46 3.79 -4.99 30.05
C MET A 46 4.21 -3.73 30.83
N GLY A 47 3.95 -2.55 30.24
CA GLY A 47 4.25 -1.25 30.81
C GLY A 47 5.73 -0.83 30.78
N GLN A 48 6.63 -1.66 30.25
CA GLN A 48 8.07 -1.36 30.16
C GLN A 48 8.47 -1.10 28.69
N PRO A 49 9.37 -0.15 28.43
CA PRO A 49 9.95 0.01 27.09
C PRO A 49 10.63 -1.30 26.65
N GLU A 50 10.28 -1.78 25.46
CA GLU A 50 10.86 -2.98 24.85
C GLU A 50 11.68 -2.62 23.61
N ASP A 51 11.13 -1.76 22.75
CA ASP A 51 11.77 -1.31 21.53
C ASP A 51 11.80 0.23 21.46
N VAL A 52 12.98 0.76 21.15
CA VAL A 52 13.18 2.20 20.88
C VAL A 52 14.06 2.32 19.66
N GLU A 53 13.53 2.80 18.57
CA GLU A 53 14.25 2.90 17.30
C GLU A 53 14.26 4.34 16.78
N SER A 54 15.45 4.78 16.36
CA SER A 54 15.66 6.00 15.59
C SER A 54 16.41 5.64 14.32
N SER A 55 15.83 5.91 13.17
CA SER A 55 16.44 5.59 11.88
C SER A 55 16.49 6.83 11.01
N GLU A 56 17.65 7.06 10.37
CA GLU A 56 17.82 8.07 9.33
C GLU A 56 18.50 7.42 8.13
N SER A 57 17.96 7.67 6.95
CA SER A 57 18.56 7.21 5.70
C SER A 57 18.49 8.28 4.63
N ARG A 58 19.53 8.34 3.79
CA ARG A 58 19.54 9.12 2.55
C ARG A 58 20.15 8.27 1.47
N ASP A 59 19.49 8.21 0.33
CA ASP A 59 19.89 7.36 -0.78
C ASP A 59 19.63 8.08 -2.11
N LEU A 60 20.58 7.95 -3.02
CA LEU A 60 20.56 8.57 -4.33
C LEU A 60 20.67 7.49 -5.40
N GLY A 61 19.73 7.46 -6.33
CA GLY A 61 19.73 6.57 -7.49
C GLY A 61 19.95 7.33 -8.78
N LEU A 62 20.84 6.82 -9.62
CA LEU A 62 21.09 7.29 -10.98
C LEU A 62 20.74 6.20 -11.97
N ARG A 63 19.88 6.50 -12.94
CA ARG A 63 19.64 5.67 -14.11
C ARG A 63 20.24 6.35 -15.34
N VAL A 64 21.07 5.60 -16.06
CA VAL A 64 21.70 6.03 -17.32
C VAL A 64 21.14 5.23 -18.48
N LEU A 65 20.86 5.91 -19.58
CA LEU A 65 20.39 5.33 -20.83
C LEU A 65 21.43 5.57 -21.93
N MET A 66 21.74 4.51 -22.70
CA MET A 66 22.65 4.50 -23.83
C MET A 66 21.96 3.75 -24.99
N GLY A 67 21.31 4.45 -25.90
CA GLY A 67 20.40 3.85 -26.88
C GLY A 67 19.26 3.12 -26.19
N GLN A 68 19.14 1.83 -26.49
CA GLN A 68 18.13 0.93 -25.87
C GLN A 68 18.69 0.15 -24.65
N ARG A 69 19.74 0.63 -24.04
CA ARG A 69 20.39 0.01 -22.87
C ARG A 69 20.26 0.92 -21.66
N GLN A 70 20.13 0.35 -20.49
CA GLN A 70 20.05 1.11 -19.25
C GLN A 70 20.81 0.43 -18.11
N ALA A 71 21.26 1.25 -17.17
CA ALA A 71 21.76 0.78 -15.88
C ALA A 71 21.25 1.69 -14.75
N CYS A 72 20.97 1.09 -13.59
CA CYS A 72 20.63 1.79 -12.37
C CYS A 72 21.71 1.51 -11.33
N VAL A 73 22.20 2.56 -10.69
CA VAL A 73 23.17 2.49 -9.59
C VAL A 73 22.73 3.41 -8.47
N SER A 74 23.09 3.10 -7.25
CA SER A 74 22.78 3.94 -6.08
C SER A 74 23.98 4.17 -5.19
N THR A 75 23.91 5.20 -4.36
CA THR A 75 24.88 5.53 -3.32
C THR A 75 24.24 6.24 -2.15
N THR A 76 24.78 6.01 -0.97
CA THR A 76 24.49 6.77 0.26
C THR A 76 25.61 7.79 0.58
N ASP A 77 26.71 7.77 -0.17
CA ASP A 77 27.80 8.74 -0.07
C ASP A 77 27.64 9.83 -1.14
N PHE A 78 27.47 11.06 -0.72
CA PHE A 78 27.26 12.24 -1.57
C PHE A 78 28.51 13.10 -1.73
N SER A 79 29.69 12.57 -1.36
CA SER A 79 30.94 13.25 -1.62
C SER A 79 31.19 13.40 -3.12
N PRO A 80 31.84 14.48 -3.57
CA PRO A 80 32.12 14.70 -4.99
C PRO A 80 32.84 13.52 -5.67
N ALA A 81 33.73 12.83 -4.94
CA ALA A 81 34.45 11.66 -5.46
C ALA A 81 33.48 10.48 -5.69
N ALA A 82 32.62 10.16 -4.70
CA ALA A 82 31.65 9.09 -4.82
C ALA A 82 30.61 9.33 -5.91
N LEU A 83 30.17 10.59 -6.09
CA LEU A 83 29.24 10.94 -7.16
C LEU A 83 29.91 10.84 -8.55
N HIS A 84 31.19 11.17 -8.66
CA HIS A 84 31.94 10.99 -9.91
C HIS A 84 32.07 9.50 -10.26
N GLU A 85 32.46 8.66 -9.32
CA GLU A 85 32.55 7.21 -9.50
C GLU A 85 31.18 6.60 -9.84
N LEU A 86 30.09 7.08 -9.21
CA LEU A 86 28.73 6.65 -9.51
C LEU A 86 28.39 6.87 -10.98
N VAL A 87 28.72 8.05 -11.54
CA VAL A 87 28.46 8.39 -12.94
C VAL A 87 29.27 7.48 -13.89
N GLU A 88 30.57 7.31 -13.64
CA GLU A 88 31.42 6.45 -14.47
C GLU A 88 30.94 4.99 -14.46
N ARG A 89 30.59 4.48 -13.29
CA ARG A 89 30.05 3.13 -13.11
C ARG A 89 28.73 2.96 -13.84
N ALA A 90 27.78 3.91 -13.70
CA ALA A 90 26.49 3.86 -14.37
C ALA A 90 26.62 3.82 -15.90
N ILE A 91 27.48 4.67 -16.48
CA ILE A 91 27.73 4.71 -17.92
C ILE A 91 28.38 3.41 -18.39
N SER A 92 29.39 2.91 -17.68
CA SER A 92 30.05 1.66 -18.01
C SER A 92 29.08 0.48 -18.00
N MET A 93 28.27 0.38 -16.97
CA MET A 93 27.23 -0.67 -16.85
C MET A 93 26.16 -0.55 -17.96
N ALA A 94 25.70 0.65 -18.27
CA ALA A 94 24.72 0.87 -19.34
C ALA A 94 25.27 0.44 -20.71
N LYS A 95 26.55 0.72 -21.01
CA LYS A 95 27.20 0.26 -22.25
C LYS A 95 27.30 -1.26 -22.36
N ALA A 96 27.44 -1.97 -21.23
CA ALA A 96 27.53 -3.43 -21.16
C ALA A 96 26.19 -4.14 -21.04
N ALA A 97 25.10 -3.42 -20.72
CA ALA A 97 23.78 -3.99 -20.53
C ALA A 97 23.19 -4.54 -21.84
N PRO A 98 22.31 -5.54 -21.79
CA PRO A 98 21.56 -5.98 -22.96
C PRO A 98 20.58 -4.88 -23.43
N GLU A 99 20.25 -4.91 -24.72
CA GLU A 99 19.26 -4.01 -25.29
C GLU A 99 17.84 -4.40 -24.85
N ASP A 100 17.05 -3.38 -24.49
CA ASP A 100 15.63 -3.48 -24.25
C ASP A 100 14.93 -2.35 -25.03
N LYS A 101 14.23 -2.73 -26.09
CA LYS A 101 13.53 -1.80 -27.00
C LYS A 101 12.43 -0.96 -26.35
N PHE A 102 12.03 -1.31 -25.12
CA PHE A 102 11.00 -0.60 -24.38
C PHE A 102 11.56 0.41 -23.36
N THR A 103 12.88 0.37 -23.12
CA THR A 103 13.52 1.33 -22.21
C THR A 103 13.53 2.74 -22.76
N GLY A 104 13.60 3.74 -21.89
CA GLY A 104 13.69 5.16 -22.27
C GLY A 104 12.99 6.08 -21.27
N LEU A 105 13.19 7.37 -21.43
CA LEU A 105 12.46 8.41 -20.70
C LEU A 105 11.03 8.58 -21.25
N PRO A 106 10.12 9.22 -20.50
CA PRO A 106 8.76 9.50 -20.96
C PRO A 106 8.75 10.46 -22.17
N ASP A 107 7.60 10.51 -22.86
CA ASP A 107 7.33 11.58 -23.82
C ASP A 107 7.23 12.91 -23.05
N PRO A 108 7.92 13.99 -23.51
CA PRO A 108 7.86 15.30 -22.85
C PRO A 108 6.44 15.85 -22.63
N SER A 109 5.49 15.51 -23.51
CA SER A 109 4.09 15.92 -23.39
C SER A 109 3.35 15.28 -22.20
N GLN A 110 3.86 14.19 -21.64
CA GLN A 110 3.29 13.50 -20.49
C GLN A 110 3.84 14.01 -19.14
N LEU A 111 4.91 14.82 -19.18
CA LEU A 111 5.53 15.34 -17.95
C LEU A 111 4.56 16.21 -17.15
N ALA A 112 4.65 16.12 -15.83
CA ALA A 112 3.91 16.97 -14.93
C ALA A 112 4.48 18.41 -15.00
N THR A 113 3.60 19.40 -15.09
CA THR A 113 3.97 20.80 -15.23
C THR A 113 3.63 21.64 -14.01
N GLU A 114 2.70 21.20 -13.19
CA GLU A 114 2.18 21.94 -12.05
C GLU A 114 2.27 21.09 -10.77
N ALA A 115 2.84 21.66 -9.73
CA ALA A 115 2.84 21.06 -8.40
C ALA A 115 1.49 21.25 -7.72
N VAL A 116 0.99 20.19 -7.08
CA VAL A 116 -0.25 20.20 -6.31
C VAL A 116 0.08 20.09 -4.83
N ASP A 117 -0.49 20.97 -4.01
CA ASP A 117 -0.41 20.85 -2.56
C ASP A 117 -1.36 19.74 -2.09
N LEU A 118 -0.79 18.66 -1.60
CA LEU A 118 -1.50 17.46 -1.14
C LEU A 118 -1.64 17.37 0.37
N ASP A 119 -1.12 18.38 1.11
CA ASP A 119 -1.19 18.46 2.57
C ASP A 119 -0.70 17.17 3.27
N LEU A 120 0.52 16.73 2.94
CA LEU A 120 1.06 15.44 3.39
C LEU A 120 1.93 15.52 4.64
N PHE A 121 2.05 16.70 5.28
CA PHE A 121 2.93 16.90 6.43
C PHE A 121 2.45 18.08 7.29
N ASP A 122 2.20 17.81 8.56
CA ASP A 122 1.72 18.79 9.53
C ASP A 122 2.82 19.54 10.28
N GLY A 123 4.07 19.06 10.20
CA GLY A 123 5.22 19.63 10.91
C GLY A 123 5.27 19.31 12.40
N VAL A 124 4.43 18.42 12.90
CA VAL A 124 4.46 17.97 14.30
C VAL A 124 5.59 16.96 14.50
N GLU A 125 6.49 17.25 15.42
CA GLU A 125 7.62 16.37 15.77
C GLU A 125 7.46 15.90 17.21
N LEU A 126 6.94 14.69 17.40
CA LEU A 126 6.87 14.03 18.70
C LEU A 126 8.25 13.51 19.10
N GLU A 127 8.67 13.80 20.32
CA GLU A 127 9.89 13.30 20.90
C GLU A 127 9.70 11.92 21.56
N MET A 128 10.79 11.17 21.79
CA MET A 128 10.76 9.83 22.34
C MET A 128 9.92 9.68 23.62
N PRO A 129 9.99 10.58 24.63
CA PRO A 129 9.13 10.47 25.80
C PRO A 129 7.63 10.49 25.48
N GLN A 130 7.23 11.32 24.52
CA GLN A 130 5.82 11.45 24.09
C GLN A 130 5.35 10.18 23.35
N LEU A 131 6.21 9.56 22.54
CA LEU A 131 5.92 8.30 21.87
C LEU A 131 5.78 7.15 22.88
N LEU A 132 6.68 7.07 23.87
CA LEU A 132 6.61 6.09 24.95
C LEU A 132 5.32 6.23 25.76
N GLU A 133 4.90 7.44 26.08
CA GLU A 133 3.63 7.72 26.78
C GLU A 133 2.42 7.22 25.97
N ARG A 134 2.41 7.48 24.67
CA ARG A 134 1.34 7.02 23.78
C ARG A 134 1.31 5.50 23.66
N ALA A 135 2.46 4.86 23.51
CA ALA A 135 2.57 3.40 23.45
C ALA A 135 2.08 2.74 24.74
N LYS A 136 2.46 3.30 25.91
CA LYS A 136 1.97 2.85 27.24
C LYS A 136 0.47 3.02 27.39
N ALA A 137 -0.09 4.15 26.96
CA ALA A 137 -1.51 4.41 27.03
C ALA A 137 -2.32 3.42 26.17
N ALA A 138 -1.85 3.10 24.96
CA ALA A 138 -2.47 2.13 24.09
C ALA A 138 -2.44 0.72 24.72
N GLU A 139 -1.30 0.27 25.22
CA GLU A 139 -1.21 -1.03 25.87
C GLU A 139 -2.04 -1.12 27.16
N ALA A 140 -1.99 -0.11 28.00
CA ALA A 140 -2.77 -0.08 29.25
C ALA A 140 -4.27 -0.15 29.00
N ALA A 141 -4.76 0.54 27.96
CA ALA A 141 -6.16 0.47 27.56
C ALA A 141 -6.55 -0.91 27.03
N ALA A 142 -5.66 -1.60 26.32
CA ALA A 142 -5.88 -2.97 25.86
C ALA A 142 -5.95 -3.95 27.05
N LEU A 143 -5.02 -3.85 27.98
CA LEU A 143 -4.96 -4.68 29.18
C LEU A 143 -6.13 -4.43 30.15
N ALA A 144 -6.73 -3.24 30.13
CA ALA A 144 -7.91 -2.90 30.96
C ALA A 144 -9.20 -3.58 30.48
N VAL A 145 -9.25 -4.12 29.26
CA VAL A 145 -10.44 -4.83 28.75
C VAL A 145 -10.61 -6.18 29.47
N LEU A 146 -11.78 -6.38 30.05
CA LEU A 146 -12.09 -7.62 30.77
C LEU A 146 -11.95 -8.84 29.86
N GLY A 147 -11.14 -9.81 30.23
CA GLY A 147 -10.84 -11.02 29.44
C GLY A 147 -9.49 -10.96 28.72
N VAL A 148 -8.87 -9.80 28.59
CA VAL A 148 -7.48 -9.68 28.17
C VAL A 148 -6.57 -10.13 29.30
N THR A 149 -5.60 -10.99 29.00
CA THR A 149 -4.72 -11.62 29.96
C THR A 149 -3.25 -11.31 29.74
N ASN A 150 -2.88 -10.81 28.55
CA ASN A 150 -1.51 -10.49 28.18
C ASN A 150 -1.52 -9.48 27.02
N SER A 151 -0.34 -9.00 26.64
CA SER A 151 -0.12 -8.08 25.54
C SER A 151 1.12 -8.50 24.73
N GLU A 152 1.07 -8.31 23.40
CA GLU A 152 2.27 -8.31 22.56
C GLU A 152 2.86 -6.90 22.45
N GLY A 153 2.24 -5.90 23.06
CA GLY A 153 2.73 -4.55 23.20
C GLY A 153 1.81 -3.47 22.66
N GLY A 154 2.15 -2.24 23.05
CA GLY A 154 1.68 -1.01 22.45
C GLY A 154 2.81 -0.33 21.69
N GLY A 155 2.50 0.37 20.60
CA GLY A 155 3.47 1.07 19.78
C GLY A 155 3.01 2.47 19.41
N ALA A 156 3.97 3.39 19.28
CA ALA A 156 3.75 4.71 18.71
C ALA A 156 4.97 5.13 17.89
N GLY A 157 4.75 5.89 16.81
CA GLY A 157 5.84 6.32 15.97
C GLY A 157 5.51 7.57 15.17
N ARG A 158 6.56 8.19 14.64
CA ARG A 158 6.48 9.22 13.61
C ARG A 158 7.48 8.96 12.51
N SER A 159 7.17 9.40 11.32
CA SER A 159 8.13 9.41 10.21
C SER A 159 8.03 10.71 9.42
N PHE A 160 9.12 11.02 8.73
CA PHE A 160 9.23 12.10 7.77
C PHE A 160 10.07 11.61 6.58
N GLY A 161 9.71 12.01 5.37
CA GLY A 161 10.47 11.68 4.19
C GLY A 161 10.44 12.77 3.13
N VAL A 162 11.52 12.83 2.36
CA VAL A 162 11.66 13.67 1.17
C VAL A 162 11.95 12.77 -0.02
N VAL A 163 11.28 13.04 -1.13
CA VAL A 163 11.57 12.42 -2.42
C VAL A 163 11.76 13.50 -3.45
N ALA A 164 12.85 13.44 -4.19
CA ALA A 164 13.06 14.27 -5.37
C ALA A 164 13.37 13.39 -6.59
N TYR A 165 12.87 13.80 -7.73
CA TYR A 165 13.13 13.14 -9.01
C TYR A 165 13.39 14.18 -10.09
N ALA A 166 14.36 13.91 -10.96
CA ALA A 166 14.61 14.72 -12.15
C ALA A 166 15.07 13.84 -13.31
N ASN A 167 14.90 14.33 -14.54
CA ASN A 167 15.36 13.68 -15.74
C ASN A 167 16.04 14.67 -16.70
N SER A 168 16.83 14.15 -17.65
CA SER A 168 17.59 14.93 -18.61
C SER A 168 16.74 15.61 -19.70
N ILE A 169 15.44 15.36 -19.76
CA ILE A 169 14.50 15.98 -20.71
C ILE A 169 13.72 17.15 -20.10
N GLY A 170 14.13 17.61 -18.90
CA GLY A 170 13.68 18.89 -18.33
C GLY A 170 12.68 18.79 -17.18
N PHE A 171 12.29 17.60 -16.71
CA PHE A 171 11.48 17.48 -15.49
C PHE A 171 12.34 17.55 -14.24
N SER A 172 11.88 18.27 -13.23
CA SER A 172 12.37 18.26 -11.85
C SER A 172 11.21 18.46 -10.88
N GLY A 173 11.01 17.53 -9.98
CA GLY A 173 9.96 17.57 -8.97
C GLY A 173 10.44 17.02 -7.63
N ALA A 174 9.88 17.54 -6.54
CA ALA A 174 10.09 17.03 -5.20
C ALA A 174 8.80 17.04 -4.39
N GLY A 175 8.79 16.29 -3.32
CA GLY A 175 7.72 16.25 -2.34
C GLY A 175 8.24 15.75 -0.99
N TRP A 176 7.50 16.04 0.04
CA TRP A 176 7.75 15.55 1.40
C TRP A 176 6.45 15.05 2.01
N SER A 177 6.57 14.14 2.94
CA SER A 177 5.43 13.58 3.66
C SER A 177 5.84 13.20 5.07
N GLY A 178 4.86 13.15 5.97
CA GLY A 178 5.03 12.65 7.31
C GLY A 178 3.96 11.61 7.65
N SER A 179 4.17 10.89 8.74
CA SER A 179 3.13 10.06 9.34
C SER A 179 3.30 9.94 10.83
N HIS A 180 2.18 9.75 11.51
CA HIS A 180 2.08 9.40 12.93
C HIS A 180 1.34 8.09 13.05
N THR A 181 1.81 7.22 13.94
CA THR A 181 1.25 5.88 14.11
C THR A 181 0.97 5.58 15.57
N VAL A 182 -0.02 4.75 15.82
CA VAL A 182 -0.30 4.15 17.12
C VAL A 182 -0.86 2.74 16.91
N SER A 183 -0.49 1.81 17.78
CA SER A 183 -0.90 0.41 17.71
C SER A 183 -1.02 -0.21 19.08
N ALA A 184 -1.82 -1.28 19.17
CA ALA A 184 -1.82 -2.18 20.30
C ALA A 184 -2.17 -3.59 19.83
N THR A 185 -1.59 -4.60 20.46
CA THR A 185 -1.92 -6.00 20.24
C THR A 185 -2.26 -6.64 21.58
N ALA A 186 -3.48 -7.14 21.73
CA ALA A 186 -3.99 -7.76 22.93
C ALA A 186 -4.08 -9.28 22.79
N ILE A 187 -3.88 -10.00 23.88
CA ILE A 187 -4.07 -11.44 24.01
C ILE A 187 -5.14 -11.69 25.07
N ALA A 188 -6.18 -12.42 24.69
CA ALA A 188 -7.26 -12.85 25.58
C ALA A 188 -7.19 -14.36 25.81
N GLY A 189 -7.73 -14.84 26.92
CA GLY A 189 -7.75 -16.27 27.27
C GLY A 189 -6.46 -16.75 27.93
N LYS A 190 -6.33 -18.08 28.08
CA LYS A 190 -5.18 -18.72 28.75
C LYS A 190 -4.77 -19.99 28.02
N ASP A 191 -3.51 -20.36 28.18
CA ASP A 191 -2.88 -21.57 27.64
C ASP A 191 -3.13 -21.75 26.15
N THR A 192 -3.63 -22.88 25.70
CA THR A 192 -3.91 -23.19 24.29
C THR A 192 -5.20 -22.54 23.76
N ALA A 193 -5.99 -21.89 24.62
CA ALA A 193 -7.20 -21.18 24.27
C ALA A 193 -6.98 -19.66 24.14
N MET A 194 -5.72 -19.24 24.01
CA MET A 194 -5.40 -17.84 23.79
C MET A 194 -5.76 -17.41 22.35
N GLU A 195 -6.40 -16.26 22.28
CA GLU A 195 -6.68 -15.55 21.02
C GLU A 195 -6.05 -14.17 21.07
N ARG A 196 -5.59 -13.68 19.92
CA ARG A 196 -5.06 -12.33 19.79
C ARG A 196 -5.79 -11.53 18.73
N ASP A 197 -5.84 -10.23 18.93
CA ASP A 197 -6.21 -9.29 17.88
C ASP A 197 -5.50 -7.96 18.14
N TRP A 198 -5.55 -7.09 17.18
CA TRP A 198 -4.81 -5.84 17.17
C TRP A 198 -5.66 -4.70 16.61
N ASP A 199 -5.26 -3.47 16.94
CA ASP A 199 -5.65 -2.29 16.18
C ASP A 199 -4.43 -1.40 15.91
N TYR A 200 -4.45 -0.76 14.76
CA TYR A 200 -3.37 0.10 14.27
C TYR A 200 -3.97 1.23 13.47
N GLU A 201 -3.46 2.43 13.71
CA GLU A 201 -3.82 3.58 12.91
C GLU A 201 -2.58 4.36 12.50
N ALA A 202 -2.63 4.91 11.29
CA ALA A 202 -1.61 5.81 10.76
C ALA A 202 -2.29 7.00 10.09
N LYS A 203 -1.77 8.20 10.31
CA LYS A 203 -2.26 9.43 9.68
C LYS A 203 -1.09 10.33 9.31
N THR A 204 -1.23 11.09 8.23
CA THR A 204 -0.23 12.09 7.82
C THR A 204 -0.22 13.32 8.74
N HIS A 205 -1.30 13.52 9.47
CA HIS A 205 -1.46 14.61 10.45
C HIS A 205 -1.76 14.03 11.83
N PHE A 206 -1.05 14.53 12.84
CA PHE A 206 -1.20 14.08 14.21
C PHE A 206 -2.62 14.33 14.76
N SER A 207 -3.24 15.43 14.37
CA SER A 207 -4.61 15.76 14.76
C SER A 207 -5.67 14.79 14.27
N ASP A 208 -5.37 14.03 13.21
CA ASP A 208 -6.30 13.06 12.62
C ASP A 208 -6.12 11.65 13.22
N LEU A 209 -5.08 11.46 14.06
CA LEU A 209 -4.78 10.18 14.69
C LEU A 209 -5.71 9.97 15.90
N PRO A 210 -6.40 8.81 16.01
CA PRO A 210 -7.19 8.49 17.19
C PRO A 210 -6.36 8.48 18.48
N SER A 211 -7.03 8.54 19.61
CA SER A 211 -6.34 8.43 20.89
C SER A 211 -5.74 7.03 21.07
N PRO A 212 -4.59 6.90 21.76
CA PRO A 212 -4.00 5.59 22.06
C PRO A 212 -4.96 4.68 22.82
N GLU A 213 -5.76 5.26 23.72
CA GLU A 213 -6.74 4.52 24.52
C GLU A 213 -7.84 3.88 23.65
N GLU A 214 -8.27 4.58 22.61
CA GLU A 214 -9.26 4.05 21.66
C GLU A 214 -8.70 2.84 20.91
N ILE A 215 -7.47 2.93 20.42
CA ILE A 215 -6.78 1.87 19.70
C ILE A 215 -6.57 0.65 20.63
N GLY A 216 -6.07 0.86 21.85
CA GLY A 216 -5.90 -0.21 22.82
C GLY A 216 -7.20 -0.92 23.19
N ARG A 217 -8.24 -0.16 23.50
CA ARG A 217 -9.56 -0.71 23.80
C ARG A 217 -10.11 -1.55 22.65
N LYS A 218 -10.05 -1.08 21.42
CA LYS A 218 -10.48 -1.83 20.23
C LYS A 218 -9.72 -3.14 20.05
N ALA A 219 -8.38 -3.12 20.23
CA ALA A 219 -7.56 -4.32 20.17
C ALA A 219 -7.99 -5.35 21.23
N GLY A 220 -8.19 -4.92 22.47
CA GLY A 220 -8.66 -5.77 23.57
C GLY A 220 -10.05 -6.37 23.34
N GLU A 221 -11.03 -5.53 22.95
CA GLU A 221 -12.39 -5.98 22.64
C GLU A 221 -12.41 -7.00 21.49
N ARG A 222 -11.62 -6.79 20.45
CA ARG A 222 -11.50 -7.75 19.34
C ARG A 222 -10.88 -9.07 19.77
N ALA A 223 -9.82 -9.05 20.56
CA ALA A 223 -9.19 -10.26 21.07
C ALA A 223 -10.17 -11.11 21.93
N VAL A 224 -10.91 -10.46 22.82
CA VAL A 224 -11.92 -11.13 23.67
C VAL A 224 -13.05 -11.72 22.83
N ARG A 225 -13.51 -11.04 21.79
CA ARG A 225 -14.58 -11.55 20.91
C ARG A 225 -14.17 -12.82 20.14
N ARG A 226 -12.89 -13.09 19.97
CA ARG A 226 -12.38 -14.29 19.29
C ARG A 226 -12.31 -15.54 20.18
N LEU A 227 -12.50 -15.40 21.48
CA LEU A 227 -12.38 -16.51 22.43
C LEU A 227 -13.35 -17.65 22.13
N ASN A 228 -12.88 -18.89 22.33
CA ASN A 228 -13.61 -20.15 22.14
C ASN A 228 -14.12 -20.34 20.70
N PRO A 229 -13.24 -20.24 19.70
CA PRO A 229 -13.65 -20.37 18.30
C PRO A 229 -14.18 -21.78 18.00
N ARG A 230 -15.20 -21.84 17.16
CA ARG A 230 -15.75 -23.08 16.65
C ARG A 230 -15.04 -23.53 15.39
N LYS A 231 -15.01 -24.83 15.15
CA LYS A 231 -14.63 -25.40 13.85
C LYS A 231 -15.89 -25.63 13.02
N LEU A 232 -15.79 -25.37 11.72
CA LEU A 232 -16.91 -25.54 10.80
C LEU A 232 -16.75 -26.82 9.97
N GLU A 233 -17.87 -27.36 9.51
CA GLU A 233 -17.90 -28.32 8.41
C GLU A 233 -17.74 -27.60 7.08
N SER A 234 -17.22 -28.34 6.08
CA SER A 234 -17.03 -27.78 4.75
C SER A 234 -18.37 -27.51 4.07
N ALA A 235 -18.55 -26.28 3.54
CA ALA A 235 -19.78 -25.87 2.88
C ALA A 235 -19.53 -24.69 1.91
N ALA A 236 -20.42 -24.53 0.94
CA ALA A 236 -20.50 -23.30 0.17
C ALA A 236 -21.42 -22.31 0.90
N MET A 237 -20.94 -21.06 1.08
CA MET A 237 -21.72 -20.03 1.77
C MET A 237 -21.30 -18.62 1.36
N PRO A 238 -22.14 -17.59 1.61
CA PRO A 238 -21.74 -16.21 1.51
C PRO A 238 -20.62 -15.88 2.50
N ILE A 239 -19.62 -15.11 2.03
CA ILE A 239 -18.53 -14.60 2.85
C ILE A 239 -18.57 -13.09 2.86
N VAL A 240 -18.52 -12.50 4.04
CA VAL A 240 -18.43 -11.06 4.25
C VAL A 240 -17.04 -10.75 4.80
N PHE A 241 -16.30 -9.93 4.09
CA PHE A 241 -14.94 -9.51 4.44
C PHE A 241 -15.00 -8.21 5.24
N ASP A 242 -14.45 -8.20 6.44
CA ASP A 242 -14.19 -6.99 7.23
C ASP A 242 -13.30 -6.02 6.41
N PRO A 243 -13.47 -4.69 6.50
CA PRO A 243 -12.62 -3.72 5.79
C PRO A 243 -11.12 -3.99 5.90
N ARG A 244 -10.63 -4.46 7.07
CA ARG A 244 -9.21 -4.78 7.28
C ARG A 244 -8.67 -5.87 6.35
N VAL A 245 -9.51 -6.80 5.92
CA VAL A 245 -9.13 -7.90 5.03
C VAL A 245 -9.66 -7.73 3.61
N ALA A 246 -10.75 -6.98 3.42
CA ALA A 246 -11.31 -6.64 2.12
C ALA A 246 -10.32 -5.86 1.23
N THR A 247 -9.42 -5.06 1.84
CA THR A 247 -8.32 -4.39 1.14
C THR A 247 -7.46 -5.35 0.32
N SER A 248 -7.34 -6.62 0.73
CA SER A 248 -6.57 -7.63 -0.01
C SER A 248 -7.19 -7.96 -1.37
N LEU A 249 -8.51 -7.90 -1.50
CA LEU A 249 -9.21 -8.10 -2.78
C LEU A 249 -8.86 -6.99 -3.78
N VAL A 250 -8.84 -5.74 -3.31
CA VAL A 250 -8.40 -4.58 -4.11
C VAL A 250 -6.91 -4.73 -4.48
N GLY A 251 -6.07 -5.20 -3.55
CA GLY A 251 -4.66 -5.48 -3.80
C GLY A 251 -4.44 -6.57 -4.86
N HIS A 252 -5.21 -7.65 -4.83
CA HIS A 252 -5.14 -8.71 -5.85
C HIS A 252 -5.60 -8.20 -7.23
N PHE A 253 -6.66 -7.40 -7.27
CA PHE A 253 -7.07 -6.72 -8.49
C PHE A 253 -5.99 -5.81 -9.05
N ALA A 254 -5.42 -4.91 -8.22
CA ALA A 254 -4.35 -4.01 -8.64
C ALA A 254 -3.10 -4.76 -9.15
N SER A 255 -2.77 -5.90 -8.55
CA SER A 255 -1.70 -6.79 -9.02
C SER A 255 -2.03 -7.43 -10.37
N ALA A 256 -3.28 -7.81 -10.60
CA ALA A 256 -3.71 -8.41 -11.86
C ALA A 256 -3.73 -7.42 -13.03
N ILE A 257 -3.96 -6.13 -12.78
CA ILE A 257 -3.91 -5.07 -13.80
C ILE A 257 -2.54 -4.37 -13.88
N ASN A 258 -1.53 -4.88 -13.17
CA ASN A 258 -0.16 -4.37 -13.26
C ASN A 258 0.40 -4.60 -14.67
N GLY A 259 0.81 -3.53 -15.34
CA GLY A 259 1.29 -3.57 -16.72
C GLY A 259 2.43 -4.55 -16.95
N ALA A 260 3.33 -4.75 -15.97
CA ALA A 260 4.40 -5.72 -16.09
C ALA A 260 3.89 -7.17 -16.04
N ALA A 261 2.86 -7.47 -15.25
CA ALA A 261 2.23 -8.79 -15.24
C ALA A 261 1.44 -9.05 -16.53
N VAL A 262 0.73 -8.02 -17.01
CA VAL A 262 -0.01 -8.07 -18.29
C VAL A 262 0.94 -8.30 -19.46
N ALA A 263 2.01 -7.53 -19.54
CA ALA A 263 3.00 -7.61 -20.62
C ALA A 263 3.74 -8.98 -20.66
N ARG A 264 3.99 -9.59 -19.50
CA ARG A 264 4.53 -10.96 -19.40
C ARG A 264 3.51 -12.06 -19.64
N GLY A 265 2.22 -11.74 -19.78
CA GLY A 265 1.16 -12.73 -19.93
C GLY A 265 0.82 -13.51 -18.64
N THR A 266 1.26 -13.04 -17.48
CA THR A 266 1.12 -13.70 -16.17
C THR A 266 -0.04 -13.17 -15.34
N SER A 267 -1.04 -12.52 -15.97
CA SER A 267 -2.24 -12.04 -15.31
C SER A 267 -3.50 -12.72 -15.86
N PHE A 268 -4.43 -13.09 -14.96
CA PHE A 268 -5.75 -13.59 -15.34
C PHE A 268 -6.66 -12.49 -15.96
N LEU A 269 -6.27 -11.21 -15.87
CA LEU A 269 -6.97 -10.08 -16.48
C LEU A 269 -6.30 -9.53 -17.77
N LYS A 270 -5.22 -10.14 -18.25
CA LYS A 270 -4.41 -9.62 -19.37
C LYS A 270 -5.22 -9.31 -20.64
N ASP A 271 -6.27 -10.08 -20.92
CA ASP A 271 -7.10 -9.95 -22.13
C ASP A 271 -8.49 -9.35 -21.81
N ARG A 272 -8.66 -8.70 -20.65
CA ARG A 272 -9.96 -8.25 -20.14
C ARG A 272 -10.20 -6.75 -20.24
N LEU A 273 -9.30 -6.00 -20.85
CA LEU A 273 -9.50 -4.55 -21.00
C LEU A 273 -10.79 -4.23 -21.77
N GLY A 274 -11.61 -3.33 -21.22
CA GLY A 274 -12.92 -2.96 -21.74
C GLY A 274 -14.03 -3.98 -21.45
N GLN A 275 -13.72 -5.10 -20.81
CA GLN A 275 -14.69 -6.15 -20.50
C GLN A 275 -15.18 -6.05 -19.04
N GLN A 276 -16.32 -6.67 -18.80
CA GLN A 276 -16.86 -6.85 -17.45
C GLN A 276 -15.95 -7.78 -16.64
N VAL A 277 -15.45 -7.30 -15.50
CA VAL A 277 -14.59 -8.06 -14.59
C VAL A 277 -15.09 -8.04 -13.14
N PHE A 278 -16.01 -7.11 -12.84
CA PHE A 278 -16.74 -7.01 -11.57
C PHE A 278 -18.25 -6.99 -11.83
N ALA A 279 -19.04 -7.14 -10.79
CA ALA A 279 -20.49 -6.90 -10.87
C ALA A 279 -20.78 -5.49 -11.40
N ALA A 280 -21.95 -5.31 -12.06
CA ALA A 280 -22.40 -4.00 -12.50
C ALA A 280 -22.52 -3.02 -11.32
N GLY A 281 -22.23 -1.74 -11.55
CA GLY A 281 -22.23 -0.70 -10.54
C GLY A 281 -20.93 -0.61 -9.71
N ILE A 282 -20.02 -1.59 -9.81
CA ILE A 282 -18.74 -1.54 -9.11
C ILE A 282 -17.79 -0.52 -9.74
N ARG A 283 -17.19 0.31 -8.88
CA ARG A 283 -16.11 1.24 -9.26
C ARG A 283 -14.89 0.99 -8.37
N ILE A 284 -13.71 0.97 -9.00
CA ILE A 284 -12.42 0.97 -8.31
C ILE A 284 -11.63 2.15 -8.85
N ILE A 285 -11.16 2.98 -7.95
CA ILE A 285 -10.56 4.27 -8.26
C ILE A 285 -9.12 4.28 -7.73
N ASP A 286 -8.18 4.81 -8.52
CA ASP A 286 -6.85 5.20 -8.07
C ASP A 286 -6.77 6.73 -8.01
N ASP A 287 -6.55 7.28 -6.81
CA ASP A 287 -6.55 8.71 -6.56
C ASP A 287 -5.20 9.21 -6.02
N PRO A 288 -4.24 9.50 -6.91
CA PRO A 288 -2.93 10.01 -6.54
C PRO A 288 -2.93 11.44 -6.00
N LEU A 289 -4.05 12.16 -6.12
CA LEU A 289 -4.17 13.56 -5.76
C LEU A 289 -4.99 13.79 -4.48
N ARG A 290 -5.38 12.72 -3.79
CA ARG A 290 -6.12 12.82 -2.53
C ARG A 290 -5.27 13.53 -1.47
N LYS A 291 -5.82 14.61 -0.90
CA LYS A 291 -5.18 15.28 0.24
C LYS A 291 -4.99 14.31 1.40
N ARG A 292 -3.86 14.41 2.07
CA ARG A 292 -3.45 13.54 3.20
C ARG A 292 -3.41 12.05 2.90
N GLY A 293 -3.44 11.66 1.60
CA GLY A 293 -3.35 10.26 1.20
C GLY A 293 -1.91 9.76 1.26
N PHE A 294 -1.67 8.60 1.86
CA PHE A 294 -0.31 8.06 2.08
C PHE A 294 0.52 7.87 0.81
N ARG A 295 -0.13 7.62 -0.33
CA ARG A 295 0.54 7.40 -1.62
C ARG A 295 0.30 8.53 -2.60
N SER A 296 -0.19 9.68 -2.11
CA SER A 296 -0.44 10.85 -2.94
C SER A 296 0.86 11.49 -3.39
N ARG A 297 0.90 11.81 -4.68
CA ARG A 297 1.99 12.56 -5.33
C ARG A 297 1.50 13.05 -6.69
N TRP A 298 1.85 14.27 -7.08
CA TRP A 298 1.39 14.88 -8.33
C TRP A 298 2.14 14.41 -9.59
N PHE A 299 3.27 13.71 -9.43
CA PHE A 299 4.04 13.06 -10.51
C PHE A 299 4.41 11.63 -10.10
N ASP A 300 4.69 10.78 -11.08
CA ASP A 300 5.22 9.43 -10.85
C ASP A 300 6.77 9.41 -10.89
N MET A 301 7.37 8.25 -10.69
CA MET A 301 8.83 8.12 -10.65
C MET A 301 9.49 8.07 -12.03
N GLU A 302 8.82 8.57 -13.05
CA GLU A 302 9.35 8.94 -14.35
C GLU A 302 9.06 10.42 -14.67
N GLY A 303 8.42 11.18 -13.75
CA GLY A 303 8.01 12.56 -13.93
C GLY A 303 6.69 12.73 -14.69
N VAL A 304 6.00 11.65 -14.99
CA VAL A 304 4.70 11.67 -15.67
C VAL A 304 3.62 12.21 -14.73
N ARG A 305 2.75 13.07 -15.26
CA ARG A 305 1.64 13.64 -14.51
C ARG A 305 0.68 12.56 -14.04
N ARG A 306 0.38 12.56 -12.74
CA ARG A 306 -0.64 11.71 -12.14
C ARG A 306 -2.03 12.33 -12.24
N GLN A 307 -3.04 11.46 -12.37
CA GLN A 307 -4.45 11.84 -12.46
C GLN A 307 -5.29 10.78 -11.76
N THR A 308 -6.37 11.21 -11.11
CA THR A 308 -7.39 10.30 -10.60
C THR A 308 -8.02 9.54 -11.76
N ARG A 309 -8.14 8.21 -11.60
CA ARG A 309 -8.65 7.31 -12.63
C ARG A 309 -9.61 6.29 -12.05
N ASP A 310 -10.72 6.09 -12.75
CA ASP A 310 -11.48 4.86 -12.57
C ASP A 310 -10.71 3.71 -13.23
N LEU A 311 -10.22 2.76 -12.42
CA LEU A 311 -9.62 1.52 -12.91
C LEU A 311 -10.68 0.52 -13.32
N VAL A 312 -11.82 0.59 -12.65
CA VAL A 312 -13.07 -0.11 -12.98
C VAL A 312 -14.21 0.91 -12.93
N GLU A 313 -15.00 0.96 -13.99
CA GLU A 313 -16.21 1.77 -14.09
C GLU A 313 -17.37 0.87 -14.48
N ASP A 314 -18.45 0.90 -13.71
CA ASP A 314 -19.62 0.02 -13.89
C ASP A 314 -19.22 -1.46 -14.07
N GLY A 315 -18.26 -1.93 -13.27
CA GLY A 315 -17.73 -3.29 -13.34
C GLY A 315 -16.80 -3.59 -14.53
N ARG A 316 -16.57 -2.65 -15.44
CA ARG A 316 -15.71 -2.82 -16.62
C ARG A 316 -14.30 -2.32 -16.34
N LEU A 317 -13.30 -3.13 -16.73
CA LEU A 317 -11.89 -2.74 -16.66
C LEU A 317 -11.59 -1.64 -17.68
N THR A 318 -11.19 -0.45 -17.23
CA THR A 318 -10.96 0.73 -18.08
C THR A 318 -9.51 0.88 -18.52
N THR A 319 -8.56 0.47 -17.67
CA THR A 319 -7.13 0.65 -17.92
C THR A 319 -6.28 -0.35 -17.13
N TRP A 320 -5.02 -0.47 -17.51
CA TRP A 320 -3.97 -1.10 -16.69
C TRP A 320 -3.14 -0.02 -15.97
N LEU A 321 -2.39 -0.42 -14.94
CA LEU A 321 -1.38 0.41 -14.30
C LEU A 321 -0.10 0.34 -15.13
N LEU A 322 0.32 1.44 -15.75
CA LEU A 322 1.42 1.46 -16.70
C LEU A 322 2.48 2.50 -16.30
N ASP A 323 3.74 2.08 -16.33
CA ASP A 323 4.91 2.93 -16.49
C ASP A 323 5.24 3.14 -17.99
N CYS A 324 6.27 3.87 -18.32
CA CYS A 324 6.63 4.13 -19.72
C CYS A 324 7.08 2.88 -20.47
N ALA A 325 7.79 1.97 -19.82
CA ALA A 325 8.29 0.74 -20.45
C ALA A 325 7.16 -0.23 -20.78
N THR A 326 6.29 -0.51 -19.82
CA THR A 326 5.12 -1.39 -20.04
C THR A 326 4.10 -0.77 -20.99
N ALA A 327 3.96 0.57 -20.96
CA ALA A 327 3.11 1.28 -21.92
C ALA A 327 3.59 1.08 -23.36
N ARG A 328 4.89 1.23 -23.62
CA ARG A 328 5.48 0.95 -24.95
C ARG A 328 5.30 -0.50 -25.35
N GLN A 329 5.55 -1.44 -24.43
CA GLN A 329 5.39 -2.88 -24.69
C GLN A 329 3.97 -3.25 -25.06
N LEU A 330 2.97 -2.58 -24.48
CA LEU A 330 1.56 -2.83 -24.70
C LEU A 330 0.93 -1.89 -25.77
N GLY A 331 1.74 -1.04 -26.42
CA GLY A 331 1.29 -0.10 -27.47
C GLY A 331 0.34 0.98 -26.92
N ARG A 332 0.60 1.49 -25.73
CA ARG A 332 -0.24 2.48 -25.03
C ARG A 332 0.59 3.65 -24.49
N ALA A 333 -0.08 4.66 -23.96
CA ALA A 333 0.54 5.73 -23.18
C ALA A 333 0.71 5.31 -21.70
N SER A 334 1.73 5.85 -21.02
CA SER A 334 1.88 5.72 -19.57
C SER A 334 0.65 6.26 -18.84
N THR A 335 0.27 5.61 -17.77
CA THR A 335 -0.84 6.04 -16.93
C THR A 335 -0.41 6.82 -15.68
N GLY A 336 0.91 7.13 -15.56
CA GLY A 336 1.47 7.84 -14.42
C GLY A 336 1.60 6.97 -13.17
N HIS A 337 1.86 5.68 -13.36
CA HIS A 337 1.95 4.72 -12.26
C HIS A 337 3.37 4.17 -12.04
N ALA A 338 4.38 4.80 -12.59
CA ALA A 338 5.75 4.41 -12.33
C ALA A 338 6.12 4.59 -10.84
N ALA A 339 6.65 3.55 -10.25
CA ALA A 339 7.32 3.56 -8.94
C ALA A 339 8.71 2.98 -9.09
N ARG A 340 9.68 3.46 -8.30
CA ARG A 340 11.03 2.89 -8.27
C ARG A 340 11.73 3.17 -6.95
N GLY A 341 12.65 2.29 -6.60
CA GLY A 341 13.71 2.58 -5.64
C GLY A 341 14.92 3.25 -6.30
N THR A 342 15.98 3.43 -5.55
CA THR A 342 17.21 4.08 -6.02
C THR A 342 18.05 3.18 -6.94
N ALA A 343 18.03 1.87 -6.73
CA ALA A 343 18.86 0.88 -7.46
C ALA A 343 18.12 0.08 -8.55
N SER A 344 16.88 0.41 -8.85
CA SER A 344 16.05 -0.35 -9.80
C SER A 344 15.44 0.54 -10.88
N PRO A 345 15.14 0.01 -12.08
CA PRO A 345 14.33 0.72 -13.06
C PRO A 345 12.90 0.92 -12.55
N PRO A 346 12.12 1.84 -13.13
CA PRO A 346 10.71 2.00 -12.83
C PRO A 346 9.91 0.72 -13.07
N SER A 347 8.83 0.56 -12.33
CA SER A 347 7.82 -0.50 -12.51
C SER A 347 6.44 0.01 -12.10
N PRO A 348 5.35 -0.51 -12.69
CA PRO A 348 4.01 -0.04 -12.35
C PRO A 348 3.61 -0.38 -10.92
N ALA A 349 2.99 0.59 -10.22
CA ALA A 349 2.40 0.41 -8.90
C ALA A 349 1.16 1.31 -8.73
N PRO A 350 0.14 0.88 -7.97
CA PRO A 350 -1.00 1.72 -7.62
C PRO A 350 -0.60 2.85 -6.68
N THR A 351 -1.44 3.89 -6.62
CA THR A 351 -1.35 4.95 -5.61
C THR A 351 -2.39 4.72 -4.49
N ASN A 352 -3.27 5.68 -4.21
CA ASN A 352 -4.35 5.46 -3.27
C ASN A 352 -5.52 4.78 -4.01
N VAL A 353 -5.48 3.47 -4.07
CA VAL A 353 -6.50 2.67 -4.75
C VAL A 353 -7.58 2.23 -3.78
N TYR A 354 -8.84 2.36 -4.17
CA TYR A 354 -9.94 1.97 -3.32
C TYR A 354 -11.15 1.46 -4.10
N LEU A 355 -11.89 0.55 -3.46
CA LEU A 355 -13.22 0.13 -3.89
C LEU A 355 -14.24 1.18 -3.42
N ALA A 356 -14.97 1.77 -4.35
CA ALA A 356 -16.00 2.75 -4.01
C ALA A 356 -17.09 2.14 -3.12
N PRO A 357 -17.65 2.90 -2.17
CA PRO A 357 -18.68 2.38 -1.28
C PRO A 357 -19.97 2.05 -2.03
N GLY A 358 -20.67 1.05 -1.54
CA GLY A 358 -22.02 0.71 -1.99
C GLY A 358 -23.11 1.56 -1.33
N GLN A 359 -24.36 1.08 -1.39
CA GLN A 359 -25.51 1.78 -0.83
C GLN A 359 -25.93 1.22 0.55
N LYS A 360 -25.72 -0.07 0.79
CA LYS A 360 -26.15 -0.77 1.99
C LYS A 360 -25.13 -0.62 3.12
N THR A 361 -25.61 -0.49 4.33
CA THR A 361 -24.78 -0.66 5.53
C THR A 361 -24.27 -2.10 5.63
N PRO A 362 -23.20 -2.40 6.38
CA PRO A 362 -22.75 -3.77 6.62
C PRO A 362 -23.87 -4.68 7.16
N ARG A 363 -24.71 -4.15 8.04
CA ARG A 363 -25.85 -4.90 8.61
C ARG A 363 -26.90 -5.24 7.54
N GLU A 364 -27.26 -4.28 6.70
CA GLU A 364 -28.18 -4.52 5.59
C GLU A 364 -27.61 -5.48 4.54
N LEU A 365 -26.27 -5.47 4.37
CA LEU A 365 -25.58 -6.36 3.45
C LEU A 365 -25.64 -7.84 3.92
N MET A 366 -25.72 -8.07 5.24
CA MET A 366 -25.82 -9.39 5.85
C MET A 366 -27.26 -9.86 6.10
N ALA A 367 -28.25 -8.98 6.09
CA ALA A 367 -29.59 -9.22 6.63
C ALA A 367 -30.33 -10.45 6.05
N ASP A 368 -30.05 -10.86 4.81
CA ASP A 368 -30.62 -12.02 4.14
C ASP A 368 -29.78 -13.30 4.27
N ILE A 369 -28.62 -13.24 4.93
CA ILE A 369 -27.72 -14.38 5.09
C ILE A 369 -28.22 -15.26 6.25
N LYS A 370 -28.70 -16.45 5.93
CA LYS A 370 -29.10 -17.44 6.93
C LYS A 370 -27.92 -18.08 7.64
N HIS A 371 -26.93 -18.50 6.84
CA HIS A 371 -25.65 -19.03 7.29
C HIS A 371 -24.53 -18.48 6.41
N GLY A 372 -23.53 -17.87 7.00
CA GLY A 372 -22.40 -17.27 6.31
C GLY A 372 -21.23 -17.05 7.23
N LEU A 373 -20.20 -16.42 6.72
CA LEU A 373 -18.96 -16.15 7.45
C LEU A 373 -18.57 -14.67 7.34
N TYR A 374 -18.32 -14.03 8.47
CA TYR A 374 -17.70 -12.70 8.55
C TYR A 374 -16.21 -12.86 8.84
N VAL A 375 -15.35 -12.62 7.85
CA VAL A 375 -13.90 -12.85 7.91
C VAL A 375 -13.19 -11.60 8.40
N THR A 376 -12.44 -11.73 9.50
CA THR A 376 -11.64 -10.65 10.10
C THR A 376 -10.13 -10.85 9.97
N GLU A 377 -9.69 -12.06 9.63
CA GLU A 377 -8.28 -12.39 9.45
C GLU A 377 -8.10 -13.35 8.28
N LEU A 378 -7.03 -13.13 7.51
CA LEU A 378 -6.60 -13.98 6.40
C LEU A 378 -5.15 -14.42 6.62
N ILE A 379 -4.89 -15.72 6.45
CA ILE A 379 -3.59 -16.35 6.67
C ILE A 379 -3.08 -16.96 5.35
N GLY A 380 -1.78 -16.87 5.13
CA GLY A 380 -1.12 -17.42 3.94
C GLY A 380 -1.27 -16.54 2.68
N MET A 381 -0.65 -16.98 1.58
CA MET A 381 -0.53 -16.25 0.31
C MET A 381 -1.10 -17.05 -0.87
N GLY A 382 -2.11 -17.87 -0.65
CA GLY A 382 -2.68 -18.80 -1.61
C GLY A 382 -3.51 -18.14 -2.73
N VAL A 383 -2.86 -17.31 -3.56
CA VAL A 383 -3.48 -16.67 -4.72
C VAL A 383 -2.62 -16.90 -5.95
N ASN A 384 -3.20 -17.47 -6.99
CA ASN A 384 -2.54 -17.66 -8.27
C ASN A 384 -2.87 -16.49 -9.22
N GLY A 385 -1.90 -15.60 -9.46
CA GLY A 385 -2.09 -14.43 -10.33
C GLY A 385 -2.33 -14.77 -11.81
N VAL A 386 -2.00 -15.99 -12.26
CA VAL A 386 -2.20 -16.43 -13.66
C VAL A 386 -3.60 -16.98 -13.90
N THR A 387 -4.10 -17.79 -12.96
CA THR A 387 -5.41 -18.47 -13.10
C THR A 387 -6.53 -17.76 -12.38
N GLY A 388 -6.21 -16.99 -11.35
CA GLY A 388 -7.17 -16.34 -10.44
C GLY A 388 -7.59 -17.23 -9.27
N ASP A 389 -7.02 -18.43 -9.11
CA ASP A 389 -7.37 -19.31 -8.01
C ASP A 389 -7.01 -18.68 -6.67
N TYR A 390 -7.93 -18.76 -5.72
CA TYR A 390 -7.86 -18.15 -4.40
C TYR A 390 -8.12 -19.20 -3.34
N SER A 391 -7.18 -19.35 -2.40
CA SER A 391 -7.32 -20.24 -1.24
C SER A 391 -6.52 -19.67 -0.07
N ARG A 392 -7.20 -19.24 0.99
CA ARG A 392 -6.59 -18.59 2.16
C ARG A 392 -7.09 -19.21 3.45
N GLY A 393 -6.18 -19.44 4.40
CA GLY A 393 -6.56 -19.63 5.78
C GLY A 393 -7.35 -18.41 6.29
N ALA A 394 -8.35 -18.62 7.11
CA ALA A 394 -9.20 -17.55 7.61
C ALA A 394 -9.63 -17.79 9.06
N ALA A 395 -9.92 -16.68 9.74
CA ALA A 395 -10.65 -16.63 11.00
C ALA A 395 -11.65 -15.47 10.99
N GLY A 396 -12.68 -15.59 11.82
CA GLY A 396 -13.73 -14.58 11.85
C GLY A 396 -14.91 -15.04 12.71
N PHE A 397 -16.11 -14.81 12.22
CA PHE A 397 -17.34 -15.08 12.95
C PHE A 397 -18.38 -15.72 12.04
N LEU A 398 -19.22 -16.59 12.59
CA LEU A 398 -20.42 -17.01 11.89
C LEU A 398 -21.38 -15.83 11.69
N ILE A 399 -22.09 -15.86 10.57
CA ILE A 399 -23.30 -15.06 10.38
C ILE A 399 -24.48 -16.04 10.46
N VAL A 400 -25.40 -15.80 11.39
CA VAL A 400 -26.62 -16.58 11.59
C VAL A 400 -27.79 -15.62 11.54
N ASP A 401 -28.72 -15.86 10.62
CA ASP A 401 -29.93 -15.03 10.44
C ASP A 401 -29.63 -13.52 10.37
N GLY A 402 -28.57 -13.15 9.64
CA GLY A 402 -28.15 -11.76 9.40
C GLY A 402 -27.31 -11.12 10.49
N GLU A 403 -27.06 -11.79 11.60
CA GLU A 403 -26.29 -11.25 12.74
C GLU A 403 -24.95 -11.99 12.92
N ILE A 404 -23.93 -11.26 13.38
CA ILE A 404 -22.60 -11.83 13.70
C ILE A 404 -22.73 -12.62 15.01
N ALA A 405 -22.39 -13.90 14.95
CA ALA A 405 -22.53 -14.87 16.03
C ALA A 405 -21.17 -15.32 16.60
N GLU A 406 -20.96 -16.63 16.79
CA GLU A 406 -19.79 -17.19 17.45
C GLU A 406 -18.53 -17.06 16.60
N PRO A 407 -17.34 -16.92 17.21
CA PRO A 407 -16.07 -16.90 16.51
C PRO A 407 -15.74 -18.25 15.88
N VAL A 408 -15.01 -18.18 14.77
CA VAL A 408 -14.56 -19.33 13.97
C VAL A 408 -13.08 -19.18 13.63
N SER A 409 -12.33 -20.26 13.74
CA SER A 409 -10.92 -20.31 13.34
C SER A 409 -10.57 -21.63 12.64
N GLU A 410 -9.32 -21.74 12.19
CA GLU A 410 -8.77 -22.94 11.53
C GLU A 410 -9.59 -23.40 10.31
N ILE A 411 -10.05 -22.45 9.51
CA ILE A 411 -10.77 -22.71 8.26
C ILE A 411 -9.97 -22.20 7.07
N THR A 412 -10.31 -22.71 5.89
CA THR A 412 -9.82 -22.19 4.61
C THR A 412 -11.01 -21.70 3.79
N ILE A 413 -10.90 -20.52 3.22
CA ILE A 413 -11.86 -20.00 2.24
C ILE A 413 -11.26 -20.10 0.84
N ALA A 414 -12.03 -20.56 -0.14
CA ALA A 414 -11.58 -20.82 -1.48
C ALA A 414 -12.58 -20.33 -2.53
N GLY A 415 -12.03 -19.96 -3.70
CA GLY A 415 -12.79 -19.51 -4.86
C GLY A 415 -11.87 -19.22 -6.05
N ASN A 416 -12.37 -18.52 -7.04
CA ASN A 416 -11.57 -17.96 -8.12
C ASN A 416 -11.87 -16.45 -8.22
N LEU A 417 -10.84 -15.61 -8.24
CA LEU A 417 -10.99 -14.16 -8.24
C LEU A 417 -11.85 -13.63 -9.40
N LYS A 418 -11.89 -14.31 -10.54
CA LYS A 418 -12.76 -13.92 -11.66
C LYS A 418 -14.24 -14.02 -11.30
N ASP A 419 -14.62 -15.10 -10.63
CA ASP A 419 -15.99 -15.34 -10.18
C ASP A 419 -16.30 -14.50 -8.93
N MET A 420 -15.35 -14.42 -7.99
CA MET A 420 -15.48 -13.62 -6.77
C MET A 420 -15.77 -12.15 -7.08
N PHE A 421 -15.09 -11.55 -8.05
CA PHE A 421 -15.28 -10.16 -8.44
C PHE A 421 -16.66 -9.93 -9.12
N LEU A 422 -17.17 -10.90 -9.87
CA LEU A 422 -18.50 -10.82 -10.49
C LEU A 422 -19.66 -10.95 -9.47
N HIS A 423 -19.38 -11.52 -8.28
CA HIS A 423 -20.36 -11.70 -7.21
C HIS A 423 -20.08 -10.80 -5.99
N LEU A 424 -19.23 -9.77 -6.16
CA LEU A 424 -18.83 -8.86 -5.12
C LEU A 424 -19.86 -7.74 -4.93
N THR A 425 -20.23 -7.49 -3.68
CA THR A 425 -21.10 -6.36 -3.30
C THR A 425 -20.46 -5.58 -2.15
N PRO A 426 -20.14 -4.28 -2.31
CA PRO A 426 -19.59 -3.44 -1.25
C PRO A 426 -20.68 -2.86 -0.35
N ALA A 427 -20.36 -2.65 0.92
CA ALA A 427 -21.14 -1.83 1.83
C ALA A 427 -20.77 -0.33 1.71
N ASN A 428 -21.39 0.51 2.55
CA ASN A 428 -21.21 1.97 2.51
C ASN A 428 -20.22 2.53 3.55
N ASP A 429 -19.48 1.66 4.24
CA ASP A 429 -18.60 1.96 5.37
C ASP A 429 -17.12 2.14 4.97
N LEU A 430 -16.85 2.65 3.76
CA LEU A 430 -15.49 2.93 3.33
C LEU A 430 -14.82 3.99 4.22
N GLU A 431 -13.68 3.62 4.78
CA GLU A 431 -12.75 4.51 5.46
C GLU A 431 -11.39 4.51 4.76
N PHE A 432 -10.80 5.70 4.57
CA PHE A 432 -9.47 5.83 4.00
C PHE A 432 -8.41 5.70 5.10
N ARG A 433 -7.56 4.66 5.02
CA ARG A 433 -6.58 4.36 6.06
C ARG A 433 -5.15 4.26 5.55
N PHE A 434 -4.86 3.43 4.54
CA PHE A 434 -3.48 3.04 4.22
C PHE A 434 -3.11 3.12 2.73
N GLY A 435 -3.96 3.70 1.90
CA GLY A 435 -3.71 3.86 0.45
C GLY A 435 -4.07 2.63 -0.38
N THR A 436 -4.56 1.55 0.23
CA THR A 436 -5.37 0.51 -0.40
C THR A 436 -6.54 0.29 0.52
N ASP A 437 -7.72 0.73 0.11
CA ASP A 437 -8.86 0.83 1.00
C ASP A 437 -10.10 0.15 0.39
N ALA A 438 -10.91 -0.47 1.24
CA ALA A 438 -12.16 -1.10 0.85
C ALA A 438 -13.18 -0.98 1.99
N PRO A 439 -14.48 -0.88 1.69
CA PRO A 439 -15.53 -1.06 2.70
C PRO A 439 -15.67 -2.55 3.05
N THR A 440 -16.60 -2.88 3.93
CA THR A 440 -17.09 -4.25 4.09
C THR A 440 -17.58 -4.79 2.74
N VAL A 441 -17.18 -6.02 2.41
CA VAL A 441 -17.45 -6.64 1.11
C VAL A 441 -18.11 -8.00 1.30
N ARG A 442 -19.24 -8.25 0.65
CA ARG A 442 -19.87 -9.56 0.53
C ARG A 442 -19.52 -10.22 -0.80
N ILE A 443 -19.22 -11.50 -0.76
CA ILE A 443 -19.03 -12.36 -1.93
C ILE A 443 -19.87 -13.62 -1.72
N ASP A 444 -20.76 -13.91 -2.67
CA ASP A 444 -21.58 -15.11 -2.63
C ASP A 444 -20.91 -16.28 -3.38
N GLY A 445 -21.19 -17.50 -2.96
CA GLY A 445 -20.78 -18.71 -3.67
C GLY A 445 -19.34 -19.17 -3.40
N MET A 446 -18.68 -18.69 -2.36
CA MET A 446 -17.36 -19.16 -1.97
C MET A 446 -17.45 -20.48 -1.18
N THR A 447 -16.39 -21.27 -1.22
CA THR A 447 -16.25 -22.51 -0.46
C THR A 447 -15.50 -22.23 0.85
N VAL A 448 -16.05 -22.68 1.94
CA VAL A 448 -15.37 -22.81 3.25
C VAL A 448 -14.98 -24.27 3.42
N ALA A 449 -13.70 -24.54 3.63
CA ALA A 449 -13.19 -25.84 4.02
C ALA A 449 -12.82 -25.80 5.51
N GLY A 450 -13.43 -26.66 6.28
CA GLY A 450 -13.20 -26.87 7.69
C GLY A 450 -12.74 -28.31 7.95
N ARG A 451 -13.41 -29.00 8.86
CA ARG A 451 -13.20 -30.44 9.13
C ARG A 451 -13.80 -31.31 8.06
#